data_e592686a98df2ea39b3f7ab9caf1b89d
#
_entry.id   e592686a98df2ea39b3f7ab9caf1b89d
#
_cell.length_a   1.000
_cell.length_b   1.000
_cell.length_c   1.000
_cell.angle_alpha   90.00
_cell.angle_beta   90.00
_cell.angle_gamma   90.00
#
_symmetry.space_group_name_H-M   'P 1'
#
loop_
_entity.id
_entity.type
_entity.pdbx_description
1 polymer ?
#
loop_
_entity_poly.entity_id
_entity_poly.type
_entity_poly.pdbx_seq_one_letter_code
_entity_poly.pdbx_strand_id
1 'polypeptide(L)'
;LTLPTYDENGVQDGTESGNYIVPQGFELMARGGEELRQGLMDSISFRPNDSLTIKADGFYSKFDSEGIDRGYRVNGIGSILDGSSIDFENPILAGENGEYIVGGTYYRDRGDVNDNPPYPRFSNTLTLQTQADDNTTESEVMSFGVNAEWIVNDNLVIDFDIAHSEGESDYRDEVMRLAIFQDASAMNPVVTDDIVVNIET
;
A
#
# COMPACT_ATOMS: atom_id res chain seq x y z
N LEU A 1 14.95 -21.67 -9.66
CA LEU A 1 13.74 -22.07 -10.35
C LEU A 1 14.10 -22.76 -11.65
N THR A 2 13.36 -23.78 -12.05
CA THR A 2 13.51 -24.49 -13.33
C THR A 2 12.32 -24.12 -14.20
N LEU A 3 12.61 -23.58 -15.39
CA LEU A 3 11.58 -23.17 -16.34
C LEU A 3 11.53 -24.13 -17.52
N PRO A 4 10.37 -24.40 -18.12
CA PRO A 4 10.27 -25.12 -19.36
C PRO A 4 10.86 -24.31 -20.52
N THR A 5 11.53 -25.01 -21.45
CA THR A 5 11.94 -24.46 -22.74
C THR A 5 11.06 -25.02 -23.84
N TYR A 6 10.87 -24.24 -24.91
CA TYR A 6 9.97 -24.60 -26.01
C TYR A 6 10.68 -24.45 -27.33
N ASP A 7 10.36 -25.34 -28.26
CA ASP A 7 10.84 -25.29 -29.65
C ASP A 7 10.11 -24.18 -30.45
N GLU A 8 10.51 -24.02 -31.70
CA GLU A 8 9.93 -23.04 -32.63
C GLU A 8 8.42 -23.26 -32.92
N ASN A 9 7.91 -24.44 -32.59
CA ASN A 9 6.50 -24.81 -32.77
C ASN A 9 5.68 -24.64 -31.45
N GLY A 10 6.33 -24.17 -30.35
CA GLY A 10 5.71 -24.03 -29.05
C GLY A 10 5.56 -25.33 -28.28
N VAL A 11 6.29 -26.39 -28.66
CA VAL A 11 6.29 -27.68 -27.97
C VAL A 11 7.44 -27.68 -26.96
N GLN A 12 7.13 -28.04 -25.69
CA GLN A 12 8.16 -28.13 -24.68
C GLN A 12 9.23 -29.15 -25.07
N ASP A 13 10.47 -28.69 -25.15
CA ASP A 13 11.63 -29.49 -25.60
C ASP A 13 12.68 -29.69 -24.51
N GLY A 14 12.52 -29.01 -23.37
CA GLY A 14 13.47 -29.11 -22.27
C GLY A 14 13.10 -28.30 -21.05
N THR A 15 14.10 -28.10 -20.22
CA THR A 15 14.02 -27.23 -19.05
C THR A 15 15.33 -26.52 -18.80
N GLU A 16 15.28 -25.29 -18.33
CA GLU A 16 16.45 -24.50 -17.93
C GLU A 16 16.34 -24.11 -16.45
N SER A 17 17.40 -24.32 -15.69
CA SER A 17 17.47 -23.95 -14.27
C SER A 17 18.28 -22.68 -14.10
N GLY A 18 17.73 -21.73 -13.35
CA GLY A 18 18.37 -20.43 -13.12
C GLY A 18 17.83 -19.70 -11.90
N ASN A 19 18.45 -18.56 -11.64
CA ASN A 19 17.98 -17.60 -10.64
C ASN A 19 17.07 -16.58 -11.33
N TYR A 20 15.78 -16.71 -11.13
CA TYR A 20 14.79 -15.84 -11.72
C TYR A 20 14.14 -14.97 -10.65
N ILE A 21 13.82 -13.74 -11.00
CA ILE A 21 13.03 -12.82 -10.20
C ILE A 21 11.56 -13.02 -10.60
N VAL A 22 10.77 -13.48 -9.64
CA VAL A 22 9.36 -13.81 -9.82
C VAL A 22 8.52 -12.77 -9.09
N PRO A 23 7.46 -12.20 -9.67
CA PRO A 23 6.55 -11.31 -8.95
C PRO A 23 5.89 -12.07 -7.80
N GLN A 24 5.77 -11.44 -6.65
CA GLN A 24 5.13 -12.05 -5.49
C GLN A 24 3.60 -12.07 -5.60
N GLY A 25 3.08 -11.19 -6.42
CA GLY A 25 1.66 -11.05 -6.70
C GLY A 25 1.41 -9.88 -7.62
N PHE A 26 0.16 -9.63 -7.91
CA PHE A 26 -0.26 -8.42 -8.61
C PHE A 26 -1.58 -7.92 -8.06
N GLU A 27 -1.83 -6.64 -8.25
CA GLU A 27 -3.09 -6.02 -7.90
C GLU A 27 -3.59 -5.10 -9.01
N LEU A 28 -4.88 -5.10 -9.21
CA LEU A 28 -5.56 -4.14 -10.06
C LEU A 28 -6.57 -3.39 -9.20
N MET A 29 -6.27 -2.11 -8.94
CA MET A 29 -7.05 -1.28 -8.05
C MET A 29 -7.53 -0.03 -8.78
N ALA A 30 -8.83 0.23 -8.70
CA ALA A 30 -9.39 1.53 -9.00
C ALA A 30 -9.40 2.35 -7.72
N ARG A 31 -8.72 3.50 -7.75
CA ARG A 31 -8.61 4.43 -6.64
C ARG A 31 -9.30 5.73 -7.00
N GLY A 32 -10.05 6.26 -6.05
CA GLY A 32 -10.72 7.52 -6.17
C GLY A 32 -10.90 8.16 -4.81
N GLY A 33 -11.39 9.39 -4.80
CA GLY A 33 -11.66 10.08 -3.56
C GLY A 33 -11.85 11.57 -3.79
N GLU A 34 -12.21 12.23 -2.72
CA GLU A 34 -12.35 13.68 -2.68
C GLU A 34 -11.56 14.23 -1.50
N GLU A 35 -10.98 15.39 -1.69
CA GLU A 35 -10.28 16.11 -0.65
C GLU A 35 -10.83 17.54 -0.58
N LEU A 36 -11.18 17.96 0.62
CA LEU A 36 -11.56 19.34 0.92
C LEU A 36 -10.59 19.91 1.94
N ARG A 37 -10.00 21.03 1.57
CA ARG A 37 -9.14 21.77 2.48
C ARG A 37 -9.63 23.20 2.64
N GLN A 38 -9.80 23.61 3.87
CA GLN A 38 -10.17 24.97 4.23
C GLN A 38 -9.13 25.53 5.18
N GLY A 39 -8.83 26.80 5.03
CA GLY A 39 -7.84 27.43 5.90
C GLY A 39 -8.09 28.93 6.00
N LEU A 40 -7.76 29.45 7.17
CA LEU A 40 -7.76 30.86 7.47
C LEU A 40 -6.45 31.21 8.17
N MET A 41 -5.83 32.28 7.76
CA MET A 41 -4.67 32.87 8.43
C MET A 41 -4.86 34.37 8.51
N ASP A 42 -4.67 34.90 9.68
CA ASP A 42 -4.77 36.34 9.91
C ASP A 42 -3.64 36.83 10.82
N SER A 43 -3.20 38.07 10.62
CA SER A 43 -2.16 38.70 11.44
C SER A 43 -2.46 40.17 11.58
N ILE A 44 -2.47 40.64 12.82
CA ILE A 44 -2.72 42.02 13.20
C ILE A 44 -1.49 42.58 13.89
N SER A 45 -1.07 43.78 13.48
CA SER A 45 -0.02 44.54 14.15
C SER A 45 -0.57 45.84 14.69
N PHE A 46 -0.34 46.08 15.96
CA PHE A 46 -0.77 47.27 16.65
C PHE A 46 0.44 47.99 17.29
N ARG A 47 0.56 49.29 17.00
CA ARG A 47 1.62 50.17 17.53
C ARG A 47 1.01 51.34 18.24
N PRO A 48 0.78 51.26 19.55
CA PRO A 48 0.19 52.35 20.33
C PRO A 48 1.13 53.57 20.44
N ASN A 49 2.43 53.35 20.34
CA ASN A 49 3.46 54.38 20.32
C ASN A 49 4.75 53.88 19.66
N ASP A 50 5.79 54.71 19.53
CA ASP A 50 7.04 54.38 18.86
C ASP A 50 7.86 53.31 19.62
N SER A 51 7.58 53.06 20.88
CA SER A 51 8.31 52.14 21.76
C SER A 51 7.67 50.79 21.88
N LEU A 52 6.39 50.59 21.48
CA LEU A 52 5.69 49.32 21.69
C LEU A 52 5.03 48.85 20.37
N THR A 53 5.38 47.63 19.97
CA THR A 53 4.71 46.93 18.87
C THR A 53 4.13 45.64 19.40
N ILE A 54 2.86 45.39 19.17
CA ILE A 54 2.16 44.15 19.49
C ILE A 54 1.71 43.53 18.16
N LYS A 55 2.04 42.25 17.97
CA LYS A 55 1.57 41.44 16.85
C LYS A 55 0.75 40.28 17.38
N ALA A 56 -0.37 39.99 16.76
CA ALA A 56 -1.17 38.83 17.03
C ALA A 56 -1.42 38.09 15.71
N ASP A 57 -1.26 36.81 15.71
CA ASP A 57 -1.52 35.96 14.55
C ASP A 57 -2.40 34.78 14.94
N GLY A 58 -3.19 34.35 13.98
CA GLY A 58 -4.07 33.20 14.10
C GLY A 58 -4.04 32.37 12.82
N PHE A 59 -4.07 31.07 12.99
CA PHE A 59 -4.15 30.09 11.93
C PHE A 59 -5.19 29.03 12.26
N TYR A 60 -6.00 28.69 11.27
CA TYR A 60 -6.94 27.61 11.31
C TYR A 60 -6.88 26.83 10.00
N SER A 61 -6.88 25.51 10.07
CA SER A 61 -6.95 24.63 8.90
C SER A 61 -7.81 23.42 9.21
N LYS A 62 -8.74 23.13 8.31
CA LYS A 62 -9.52 21.91 8.32
C LYS A 62 -9.24 21.14 7.01
N PHE A 63 -9.05 19.84 7.14
CA PHE A 63 -8.81 18.92 6.05
C PHE A 63 -9.74 17.72 6.20
N ASP A 64 -10.57 17.52 5.19
CA ASP A 64 -11.44 16.37 5.06
C ASP A 64 -11.04 15.59 3.81
N SER A 65 -10.81 14.30 3.94
CA SER A 65 -10.45 13.42 2.82
C SER A 65 -11.27 12.15 2.89
N GLU A 66 -11.86 11.79 1.76
CA GLU A 66 -12.53 10.52 1.56
C GLU A 66 -11.83 9.78 0.42
N GLY A 67 -11.33 8.57 0.70
CA GLY A 67 -10.67 7.71 -0.27
C GLY A 67 -11.43 6.40 -0.46
N ILE A 68 -11.50 5.94 -1.70
CA ILE A 68 -12.05 4.63 -2.03
C ILE A 68 -11.08 3.84 -2.87
N ASP A 69 -10.83 2.60 -2.44
CA ASP A 69 -10.06 1.62 -3.20
C ASP A 69 -10.97 0.43 -3.52
N ARG A 70 -11.05 0.07 -4.80
CA ARG A 70 -11.85 -1.06 -5.28
C ARG A 70 -11.04 -1.87 -6.26
N GLY A 71 -10.96 -3.17 -6.04
CA GLY A 71 -10.23 -4.01 -6.98
C GLY A 71 -10.05 -5.43 -6.51
N TYR A 72 -9.03 -6.04 -7.07
CA TYR A 72 -8.64 -7.38 -6.70
C TYR A 72 -7.11 -7.51 -6.67
N ARG A 73 -6.68 -8.47 -5.86
CA ARG A 73 -5.27 -8.79 -5.64
C ARG A 73 -5.09 -10.29 -5.73
N VAL A 74 -4.04 -10.70 -6.39
CA VAL A 74 -3.55 -12.08 -6.35
C VAL A 74 -2.22 -12.08 -5.61
N ASN A 75 -2.14 -12.87 -4.56
CA ASN A 75 -0.94 -13.00 -3.73
C ASN A 75 -0.46 -14.44 -3.72
N GLY A 76 0.82 -14.63 -3.41
CA GLY A 76 1.43 -15.93 -3.20
C GLY A 76 2.10 -16.54 -4.42
N ILE A 77 2.23 -15.77 -5.50
CA ILE A 77 2.94 -16.26 -6.72
C ILE A 77 4.38 -16.63 -6.41
N GLY A 78 5.14 -15.73 -5.81
CA GLY A 78 6.56 -15.91 -5.53
C GLY A 78 6.88 -16.60 -4.20
N SER A 79 5.87 -17.00 -3.42
CA SER A 79 6.09 -17.56 -2.10
C SER A 79 6.32 -19.06 -2.18
N ILE A 80 7.56 -19.48 -2.17
CA ILE A 80 7.97 -20.89 -2.08
C ILE A 80 8.23 -21.19 -0.61
N LEU A 81 7.27 -21.79 0.05
CA LEU A 81 7.43 -22.30 1.40
C LEU A 81 7.06 -23.79 1.40
N ASP A 82 7.90 -24.62 2.01
CA ASP A 82 7.63 -26.01 2.34
C ASP A 82 7.37 -26.99 1.19
N GLY A 83 8.27 -27.02 0.20
CA GLY A 83 8.26 -28.05 -0.84
C GLY A 83 7.19 -27.91 -1.92
N SER A 84 6.40 -26.84 -1.88
CA SER A 84 5.55 -26.50 -3.03
C SER A 84 6.40 -25.97 -4.17
N SER A 85 6.15 -26.44 -5.38
CA SER A 85 6.75 -25.89 -6.59
C SER A 85 5.86 -24.83 -7.22
N ILE A 86 6.49 -23.87 -7.88
CA ILE A 86 5.80 -22.97 -8.79
C ILE A 86 6.22 -23.44 -10.18
N ASP A 87 5.24 -23.85 -10.95
CA ASP A 87 5.46 -24.25 -12.33
C ASP A 87 4.96 -23.15 -13.28
N PHE A 88 5.74 -22.90 -14.32
CA PHE A 88 5.40 -21.95 -15.36
C PHE A 88 5.27 -22.65 -16.69
N GLU A 89 4.22 -22.30 -17.43
CA GLU A 89 4.11 -22.61 -18.84
C GLU A 89 4.26 -21.31 -19.66
N ASN A 90 4.96 -21.43 -20.77
CA ASN A 90 5.23 -20.33 -21.69
C ASN A 90 5.73 -19.05 -20.96
N PRO A 91 6.78 -19.14 -20.14
CA PRO A 91 7.28 -17.99 -19.40
C PRO A 91 7.78 -16.90 -20.37
N ILE A 92 7.33 -15.68 -20.12
CA ILE A 92 7.84 -14.50 -20.82
C ILE A 92 8.94 -13.90 -19.95
N LEU A 93 10.16 -13.89 -20.47
CA LEU A 93 11.33 -13.41 -19.77
C LEU A 93 11.69 -12.00 -20.24
N ALA A 94 12.17 -11.19 -19.31
CA ALA A 94 12.70 -9.85 -19.54
C ALA A 94 14.02 -9.65 -18.77
N GLY A 95 14.69 -8.53 -19.03
CA GLY A 95 16.02 -8.25 -18.50
C GLY A 95 17.12 -8.59 -19.50
N GLU A 96 18.33 -8.13 -19.20
CA GLU A 96 19.48 -8.28 -20.10
C GLU A 96 19.88 -9.76 -20.28
N ASN A 97 19.63 -10.58 -19.25
CA ASN A 97 19.91 -12.01 -19.22
C ASN A 97 18.64 -12.87 -19.06
N GLY A 98 17.45 -12.30 -19.27
CA GLY A 98 16.19 -13.01 -19.08
C GLY A 98 15.88 -13.36 -17.62
N GLU A 99 16.37 -12.59 -16.67
CA GLU A 99 16.27 -12.88 -15.25
C GLU A 99 14.91 -12.56 -14.63
N TYR A 100 14.05 -11.81 -15.32
CA TYR A 100 12.73 -11.43 -14.84
C TYR A 100 11.64 -12.24 -15.55
N ILE A 101 10.76 -12.88 -14.78
CA ILE A 101 9.54 -13.46 -15.33
C ILE A 101 8.47 -12.38 -15.32
N VAL A 102 8.07 -11.92 -16.49
CA VAL A 102 7.11 -10.82 -16.68
C VAL A 102 5.77 -11.28 -17.22
N GLY A 103 5.64 -12.54 -17.61
CA GLY A 103 4.39 -13.10 -18.11
C GLY A 103 4.46 -14.62 -18.24
N GLY A 104 3.37 -15.21 -18.66
CA GLY A 104 3.20 -16.64 -18.80
C GLY A 104 2.04 -17.17 -17.99
N THR A 105 1.84 -18.47 -18.04
CA THR A 105 0.88 -19.17 -17.19
C THR A 105 1.65 -19.84 -16.05
N TYR A 106 1.21 -19.63 -14.83
CA TYR A 106 1.81 -20.29 -13.69
C TYR A 106 0.77 -21.06 -12.91
N TYR A 107 1.21 -22.16 -12.35
CA TYR A 107 0.43 -22.97 -11.41
C TYR A 107 1.25 -23.14 -10.14
N ARG A 108 0.55 -23.35 -9.08
CA ARG A 108 1.16 -23.76 -7.84
C ARG A 108 0.81 -25.21 -7.59
N ASP A 109 1.81 -26.09 -7.70
CA ASP A 109 1.68 -27.44 -7.20
C ASP A 109 1.75 -27.41 -5.67
N ARG A 110 0.81 -28.09 -5.03
CA ARG A 110 0.69 -28.11 -3.59
C ARG A 110 1.62 -29.08 -2.91
N GLY A 111 2.34 -29.89 -3.66
CA GLY A 111 3.00 -31.04 -3.12
C GLY A 111 2.01 -32.10 -2.62
N ASP A 112 2.53 -33.19 -2.12
CA ASP A 112 1.71 -34.30 -1.63
C ASP A 112 0.95 -33.85 -0.36
N VAL A 113 -0.38 -33.75 -0.43
CA VAL A 113 -1.28 -33.39 0.68
C VAL A 113 -1.21 -34.33 1.88
N ASN A 114 -0.44 -35.41 1.77
CA ASN A 114 -0.23 -36.40 2.84
C ASN A 114 0.85 -36.00 3.84
N ASP A 115 1.63 -34.99 3.56
CA ASP A 115 2.55 -34.40 4.53
C ASP A 115 1.75 -33.54 5.51
N ASN A 116 1.34 -34.23 6.57
CA ASN A 116 0.59 -33.72 7.70
C ASN A 116 1.29 -32.53 8.37
N PRO A 117 0.82 -31.29 8.20
CA PRO A 117 1.38 -30.17 8.93
C PRO A 117 0.35 -29.51 9.83
N PRO A 118 0.79 -29.09 11.00
CA PRO A 118 0.02 -28.16 11.83
C PRO A 118 0.23 -26.69 11.40
N TYR A 119 0.52 -26.40 10.15
CA TYR A 119 0.77 -25.01 9.73
C TYR A 119 -0.52 -24.28 9.39
N PRO A 120 -0.60 -22.97 9.73
CA PRO A 120 -1.78 -22.19 9.41
C PRO A 120 -1.97 -22.16 7.89
N ARG A 121 -3.15 -22.53 7.47
CA ARG A 121 -3.62 -22.76 6.09
C ARG A 121 -3.46 -21.58 5.12
N PHE A 122 -2.84 -20.50 5.55
CA PHE A 122 -2.80 -19.23 4.81
C PHE A 122 -1.44 -18.89 4.20
N SER A 123 -0.39 -19.64 4.50
CA SER A 123 0.97 -19.22 4.12
C SER A 123 1.42 -19.71 2.75
N ASN A 124 0.78 -20.74 2.19
CA ASN A 124 1.28 -21.43 1.00
C ASN A 124 0.29 -21.53 -0.16
N THR A 125 -0.79 -20.76 -0.15
CA THR A 125 -1.81 -20.84 -1.19
C THR A 125 -1.87 -19.58 -2.01
N LEU A 126 -2.07 -19.73 -3.32
CA LEU A 126 -2.49 -18.65 -4.17
C LEU A 126 -3.82 -18.11 -3.64
N THR A 127 -3.90 -16.83 -3.43
CA THR A 127 -5.09 -16.17 -2.91
C THR A 127 -5.54 -15.11 -3.88
N LEU A 128 -6.76 -15.27 -4.39
CA LEU A 128 -7.48 -14.20 -5.08
C LEU A 128 -8.34 -13.48 -4.06
N GLN A 129 -8.10 -12.19 -3.87
CA GLN A 129 -8.87 -11.33 -2.97
C GLN A 129 -9.55 -10.23 -3.76
N THR A 130 -10.83 -10.00 -3.49
CA THR A 130 -11.41 -8.70 -3.78
C THR A 130 -11.13 -7.76 -2.60
N GLN A 131 -10.93 -6.51 -2.86
CA GLN A 131 -10.71 -5.48 -1.86
C GLN A 131 -11.65 -4.31 -2.11
N ALA A 132 -12.27 -3.87 -1.05
CA ALA A 132 -13.08 -2.68 -1.02
C ALA A 132 -12.74 -1.93 0.27
N ASP A 133 -12.01 -0.84 0.13
CA ASP A 133 -11.58 -0.01 1.26
C ASP A 133 -12.22 1.37 1.12
N ASP A 134 -12.79 1.86 2.21
CA ASP A 134 -13.30 3.21 2.38
C ASP A 134 -12.51 3.87 3.51
N ASN A 135 -11.74 4.89 3.15
CA ASN A 135 -10.86 5.59 4.07
C ASN A 135 -11.38 7.01 4.25
N THR A 136 -11.52 7.44 5.49
CA THR A 136 -11.81 8.83 5.80
C THR A 136 -10.77 9.41 6.73
N THR A 137 -10.38 10.64 6.48
CA THR A 137 -9.49 11.40 7.35
C THR A 137 -10.10 12.77 7.58
N GLU A 138 -10.34 13.12 8.83
CA GLU A 138 -10.70 14.46 9.23
C GLU A 138 -9.57 15.00 10.11
N SER A 139 -9.04 16.17 9.76
CA SER A 139 -7.97 16.79 10.53
C SER A 139 -8.26 18.28 10.71
N GLU A 140 -8.02 18.76 11.91
CA GLU A 140 -8.18 20.16 12.26
C GLU A 140 -6.95 20.66 13.01
N VAL A 141 -6.49 21.83 12.65
CA VAL A 141 -5.38 22.50 13.33
C VAL A 141 -5.76 23.94 13.59
N MET A 142 -5.55 24.38 14.83
CA MET A 142 -5.71 25.76 15.25
C MET A 142 -4.44 26.21 15.97
N SER A 143 -3.98 27.41 15.66
CA SER A 143 -2.91 28.06 16.39
C SER A 143 -3.16 29.55 16.52
N PHE A 144 -2.68 30.12 17.59
CA PHE A 144 -2.62 31.56 17.76
C PHE A 144 -1.35 31.95 18.50
N GLY A 145 -0.87 33.15 18.20
CA GLY A 145 0.31 33.72 18.81
C GLY A 145 0.16 35.20 19.11
N VAL A 146 0.85 35.67 20.12
CA VAL A 146 1.01 37.08 20.42
C VAL A 146 2.46 37.37 20.73
N ASN A 147 3.02 38.33 20.01
CA ASN A 147 4.36 38.88 20.24
C ASN A 147 4.26 40.35 20.64
N ALA A 148 5.05 40.75 21.61
CA ALA A 148 5.18 42.13 22.02
C ALA A 148 6.65 42.54 22.09
N GLU A 149 7.03 43.51 21.29
CA GLU A 149 8.34 44.14 21.28
C GLU A 149 8.25 45.50 21.97
N TRP A 150 9.04 45.68 23.01
CA TRP A 150 9.09 46.94 23.79
C TRP A 150 10.51 47.50 23.81
N ILE A 151 10.70 48.64 23.16
CA ILE A 151 11.92 49.43 23.18
C ILE A 151 11.90 50.30 24.47
N VAL A 152 12.60 49.84 25.52
CA VAL A 152 12.64 50.51 26.80
C VAL A 152 13.55 51.76 26.71
N ASN A 153 14.67 51.65 26.04
CA ASN A 153 15.59 52.73 25.73
C ASN A 153 16.56 52.30 24.62
N ASP A 154 17.52 53.18 24.23
CA ASP A 154 18.46 52.92 23.13
C ASP A 154 19.34 51.64 23.31
N ASN A 155 19.44 51.10 24.52
CA ASN A 155 20.27 49.95 24.83
C ASN A 155 19.48 48.71 25.27
N LEU A 156 18.15 48.83 25.43
CA LEU A 156 17.31 47.73 25.93
C LEU A 156 16.02 47.60 25.14
N VAL A 157 15.87 46.43 24.52
CA VAL A 157 14.62 45.96 23.89
C VAL A 157 14.19 44.70 24.61
N ILE A 158 12.94 44.58 24.90
CA ILE A 158 12.31 43.40 25.52
C ILE A 158 11.30 42.82 24.51
N ASP A 159 11.51 41.55 24.17
CA ASP A 159 10.58 40.77 23.37
C ASP A 159 9.87 39.73 24.25
N PHE A 160 8.56 39.65 24.08
CA PHE A 160 7.72 38.68 24.73
C PHE A 160 6.90 37.92 23.69
N ASP A 161 6.94 36.59 23.75
CA ASP A 161 6.20 35.72 22.87
C ASP A 161 5.34 34.72 23.67
N ILE A 162 4.11 34.56 23.26
CA ILE A 162 3.23 33.47 23.72
C ILE A 162 2.50 32.89 22.51
N ALA A 163 2.51 31.56 22.42
CA ALA A 163 1.79 30.85 21.38
C ALA A 163 1.10 29.61 21.93
N HIS A 164 -0.01 29.25 21.30
CA HIS A 164 -0.73 28.02 21.53
C HIS A 164 -1.06 27.36 20.20
N SER A 165 -0.96 26.05 20.16
CA SER A 165 -1.34 25.25 18.98
C SER A 165 -2.00 23.96 19.44
N GLU A 166 -3.09 23.61 18.77
CA GLU A 166 -3.82 22.38 18.98
C GLU A 166 -4.12 21.75 17.61
N GLY A 167 -4.03 20.43 17.56
CA GLY A 167 -4.37 19.67 16.36
C GLY A 167 -5.04 18.36 16.72
N GLU A 168 -6.08 18.04 16.00
CA GLU A 168 -6.83 16.80 16.12
C GLU A 168 -6.87 16.11 14.73
N SER A 169 -6.82 14.78 14.72
CA SER A 169 -6.96 14.01 13.51
C SER A 169 -7.66 12.71 13.79
N ASP A 170 -8.77 12.49 13.11
CA ASP A 170 -9.52 11.25 13.10
C ASP A 170 -9.27 10.52 11.77
N TYR A 171 -8.89 9.25 11.86
CA TYR A 171 -8.72 8.37 10.73
C TYR A 171 -9.61 7.14 10.89
N ARG A 172 -10.36 6.83 9.83
CA ARG A 172 -11.15 5.62 9.75
C ARG A 172 -10.78 4.86 8.48
N ASP A 173 -10.58 3.56 8.64
CA ASP A 173 -10.33 2.63 7.55
C ASP A 173 -11.35 1.49 7.63
N GLU A 174 -12.24 1.41 6.64
CA GLU A 174 -13.24 0.37 6.53
C GLU A 174 -12.86 -0.56 5.38
N VAL A 175 -12.42 -1.77 5.74
CA VAL A 175 -11.91 -2.74 4.77
C VAL A 175 -12.84 -3.93 4.67
N MET A 176 -13.33 -4.20 3.47
CA MET A 176 -14.02 -5.44 3.15
C MET A 176 -13.19 -6.27 2.17
N ARG A 177 -12.85 -7.48 2.57
CA ARG A 177 -12.10 -8.43 1.74
C ARG A 177 -12.86 -9.73 1.61
N LEU A 178 -13.07 -10.16 0.39
CA LEU A 178 -13.49 -11.51 0.07
C LEU A 178 -12.32 -12.23 -0.55
N ALA A 179 -11.90 -13.32 0.06
CA ALA A 179 -10.77 -14.11 -0.41
C ALA A 179 -11.25 -15.49 -0.87
N ILE A 180 -10.78 -15.88 -2.03
CA ILE A 180 -10.91 -17.24 -2.55
C ILE A 180 -9.56 -17.91 -2.31
N PHE A 181 -9.58 -18.91 -1.48
CA PHE A 181 -8.41 -19.71 -1.18
C PHE A 181 -8.50 -21.02 -1.97
N GLN A 182 -7.39 -21.40 -2.53
CA GLN A 182 -7.23 -22.76 -2.97
C GLN A 182 -7.20 -23.65 -1.72
N ASP A 183 -8.27 -24.41 -1.46
CA ASP A 183 -8.34 -25.25 -0.24
C ASP A 183 -7.45 -26.48 -0.39
N ALA A 184 -6.50 -26.60 0.52
CA ALA A 184 -5.63 -27.76 0.63
C ALA A 184 -6.19 -28.83 1.57
N SER A 185 -7.40 -28.66 2.13
CA SER A 185 -7.93 -29.64 3.06
C SER A 185 -8.48 -30.86 2.31
N ALA A 186 -7.89 -32.02 2.60
CA ALA A 186 -8.31 -33.32 2.10
C ALA A 186 -9.75 -33.73 2.53
N MET A 187 -10.46 -32.87 3.23
CA MET A 187 -11.81 -33.16 3.70
C MET A 187 -12.94 -32.73 2.76
N ASN A 188 -12.61 -31.96 1.72
CA ASN A 188 -13.64 -31.59 0.76
C ASN A 188 -13.04 -31.42 -0.64
N PRO A 189 -13.03 -32.44 -1.48
CA PRO A 189 -12.39 -32.43 -2.79
C PRO A 189 -13.19 -31.69 -3.85
N VAL A 190 -13.94 -30.64 -3.49
CA VAL A 190 -14.85 -29.96 -4.40
C VAL A 190 -14.18 -28.89 -5.24
N VAL A 191 -12.94 -28.48 -4.92
CA VAL A 191 -12.18 -27.57 -5.77
C VAL A 191 -10.87 -28.25 -6.18
N THR A 192 -10.96 -29.07 -7.20
CA THR A 192 -9.83 -29.76 -7.82
C THR A 192 -9.16 -28.92 -8.90
N ASP A 193 -9.69 -27.74 -9.19
CA ASP A 193 -9.15 -26.91 -10.24
C ASP A 193 -8.05 -25.99 -9.68
N ASP A 194 -6.89 -26.06 -10.32
CA ASP A 194 -5.79 -25.16 -10.06
C ASP A 194 -6.20 -23.71 -10.37
N ILE A 195 -5.78 -22.79 -9.51
CA ILE A 195 -5.93 -21.38 -9.87
C ILE A 195 -4.85 -21.08 -10.90
N VAL A 196 -5.28 -20.93 -12.13
CA VAL A 196 -4.42 -20.58 -13.25
C VAL A 196 -4.46 -19.05 -13.40
N VAL A 197 -3.29 -18.42 -13.37
CA VAL A 197 -3.17 -16.99 -13.67
C VAL A 197 -2.39 -16.83 -14.96
N ASN A 198 -3.04 -16.24 -15.92
CA ASN A 198 -2.46 -15.88 -17.19
C ASN A 198 -2.12 -14.39 -17.19
N ILE A 199 -0.85 -14.07 -17.38
CA ILE A 199 -0.39 -12.69 -17.48
C ILE A 199 -0.02 -12.46 -18.93
N GLU A 200 -0.83 -11.67 -19.62
CA GLU A 200 -0.58 -11.21 -20.98
C GLU A 200 -0.04 -9.77 -20.91
N THR A 201 1.05 -9.49 -21.59
CA THR A 201 1.68 -8.16 -21.70
C THR A 201 1.46 -7.54 -23.07
#